data_4e7048b4002ddb5d08867e550a9740cf
#
_entry.id   4e7048b4002ddb5d08867e550a9740cf
#
_cell.length_a   1.000
_cell.length_b   1.000
_cell.length_c   1.000
_cell.angle_alpha   90.00
_cell.angle_beta   90.00
_cell.angle_gamma   90.00
#
_symmetry.space_group_name_H-M   'P 1'
#
loop_
_entity.id
_entity.type
_entity.pdbx_description
1 polymer ?
#
loop_
_entity_poly.entity_id
_entity_poly.type
_entity_poly.pdbx_seq_one_letter_code
_entity_poly.pdbx_strand_id
1 'polypeptide(L)'
;LIAAGAGATVGTGRLEKSYRAYGNELETSYNMVEAGMVFPKVKDQDFVGKDAYVKHRAEEPMSILCSLFIDDHTSSTGEKRYPLGWEPVVTREGELLIDAKGRRSFANSAGSAPSLGKHLIMSYLPPEYAKVGTELAIEYMGDRLPCTVAVVGSKPLFDPENERVRS
;
A
#
# COMPACT_ATOMS: atom_id res chain seq x y z
N LEU A 1 9.75 -18.81 17.95
CA LEU A 1 9.27 -17.48 18.33
C LEU A 1 10.15 -16.35 17.79
N ILE A 2 11.47 -16.45 17.99
CA ILE A 2 12.42 -15.41 17.48
C ILE A 2 12.47 -15.41 15.95
N ALA A 3 12.50 -16.57 15.32
CA ALA A 3 12.49 -16.67 13.86
C ALA A 3 11.17 -16.15 13.26
N ALA A 4 10.04 -16.44 13.91
CA ALA A 4 8.74 -15.89 13.51
C ALA A 4 8.69 -14.37 13.70
N GLY A 5 9.31 -13.85 14.77
CA GLY A 5 9.41 -12.41 15.01
C GLY A 5 10.24 -11.67 13.96
N ALA A 6 11.36 -12.25 13.51
CA ALA A 6 12.20 -11.64 12.47
C ALA A 6 11.48 -11.59 11.11
N GLY A 7 10.77 -12.62 10.71
CA GLY A 7 9.94 -12.63 9.51
C GLY A 7 8.80 -11.63 9.58
N ALA A 8 8.18 -11.47 10.75
CA ALA A 8 7.09 -10.52 10.95
C ALA A 8 7.53 -9.06 10.81
N THR A 9 8.73 -8.69 11.22
CA THR A 9 9.19 -7.29 11.16
C THR A 9 9.48 -6.81 9.74
N VAL A 10 10.16 -7.61 8.93
CA VAL A 10 10.61 -7.21 7.58
C VAL A 10 9.51 -7.33 6.53
N GLY A 11 8.68 -8.34 6.62
CA GLY A 11 7.59 -8.60 5.68
C GLY A 11 6.22 -8.26 6.26
N THR A 12 5.69 -9.19 7.01
CA THR A 12 4.32 -9.23 7.50
C THR A 12 3.98 -8.11 8.49
N GLY A 13 4.76 -7.94 9.55
CA GLY A 13 4.45 -6.99 10.62
C GLY A 13 4.42 -5.54 10.15
N ARG A 14 5.32 -5.15 9.23
CA ARG A 14 5.32 -3.82 8.66
C ARG A 14 4.09 -3.54 7.81
N LEU A 15 3.60 -4.54 7.06
CA LEU A 15 2.39 -4.41 6.24
C LEU A 15 1.16 -4.18 7.13
N GLU A 16 1.02 -4.94 8.22
CA GLU A 16 -0.05 -4.76 9.19
C GLU A 16 -0.04 -3.37 9.85
N LYS A 17 1.15 -2.80 10.05
CA LYS A 17 1.36 -1.45 10.59
C LYS A 17 1.41 -0.37 9.50
N SER A 18 1.19 -0.74 8.25
CA SER A 18 1.29 0.18 7.10
C SER A 18 2.64 0.91 7.02
N TYR A 19 3.73 0.29 7.46
CA TYR A 19 5.07 0.87 7.38
C TYR A 19 5.66 0.67 5.98
N ARG A 20 6.21 1.75 5.43
CA ARG A 20 6.84 1.77 4.11
C ARG A 20 8.25 1.23 4.18
N ALA A 21 8.65 0.52 3.14
CA ALA A 21 10.02 0.06 2.97
C ALA A 21 10.70 0.81 1.82
N TYR A 22 11.97 1.14 2.01
CA TYR A 22 12.82 1.70 0.95
C TYR A 22 13.02 0.65 -0.15
N GLY A 23 12.86 1.09 -1.40
CA GLY A 23 12.93 0.22 -2.58
C GLY A 23 11.59 -0.43 -2.95
N ASN A 24 10.56 -0.29 -2.11
CA ASN A 24 9.20 -0.77 -2.39
C ASN A 24 8.24 0.44 -2.48
N GLU A 25 7.73 0.92 -1.33
CA GLU A 25 6.85 2.09 -1.30
C GLU A 25 7.63 3.40 -1.33
N LEU A 26 8.86 3.42 -0.83
CA LEU A 26 9.73 4.60 -0.82
C LEU A 26 10.77 4.47 -1.91
N GLU A 27 10.52 5.15 -3.00
CA GLU A 27 11.38 5.26 -4.17
C GLU A 27 11.24 6.66 -4.81
N THR A 28 12.03 6.93 -5.85
CA THR A 28 12.08 8.26 -6.48
C THR A 28 10.87 8.61 -7.35
N SER A 29 10.03 7.64 -7.70
CA SER A 29 8.84 7.85 -8.54
C SER A 29 7.69 8.52 -7.80
N TYR A 30 7.66 8.41 -6.48
CA TYR A 30 6.60 8.94 -5.63
C TYR A 30 7.15 9.91 -4.58
N ASN A 31 6.41 10.97 -4.31
CA ASN A 31 6.79 11.92 -3.27
C ASN A 31 6.23 11.52 -1.88
N MET A 32 6.67 12.21 -0.83
CA MET A 32 6.27 11.90 0.55
C MET A 32 4.78 12.10 0.81
N VAL A 33 4.12 13.01 0.09
CA VAL A 33 2.67 13.26 0.22
C VAL A 33 1.89 12.06 -0.34
N GLU A 34 2.27 11.61 -1.54
CA GLU A 34 1.70 10.42 -2.17
C GLU A 34 1.89 9.17 -1.30
N ALA A 35 3.05 9.05 -0.63
CA ALA A 35 3.34 7.98 0.32
C ALA A 35 2.58 8.09 1.67
N GLY A 36 1.78 9.13 1.87
CA GLY A 36 1.07 9.34 3.13
C GLY A 36 1.99 9.71 4.31
N MET A 37 3.19 10.23 4.03
CA MET A 37 4.18 10.63 5.04
C MET A 37 4.17 12.15 5.24
N VAL A 38 3.00 12.69 5.53
CA VAL A 38 2.82 14.13 5.76
C VAL A 38 2.88 14.42 7.26
N PHE A 39 3.85 15.23 7.67
CA PHE A 39 3.94 15.71 9.06
C PHE A 39 2.95 16.85 9.30
N PRO A 40 2.37 16.98 10.51
CA PRO A 40 1.38 18.01 10.83
C PRO A 40 1.92 19.43 10.59
N LYS A 41 3.19 19.66 10.89
CA LYS A 41 3.86 20.96 10.67
C LYS A 41 5.14 20.76 9.85
N VAL A 42 5.39 21.68 8.93
CA VAL A 42 6.70 21.86 8.32
C VAL A 42 7.58 22.57 9.33
N LYS A 43 8.79 22.06 9.60
CA LYS A 43 9.73 22.70 10.50
C LYS A 43 10.16 24.06 9.94
N ASP A 44 10.29 25.06 10.82
CA ASP A 44 10.78 26.40 10.44
C ASP A 44 12.23 26.35 9.98
N GLN A 45 13.02 25.49 10.62
CA GLN A 45 14.42 25.23 10.26
C GLN A 45 14.53 24.77 8.81
N ASP A 46 15.54 25.23 8.12
CA ASP A 46 15.85 24.82 6.76
C ASP A 46 16.37 23.37 6.70
N PHE A 47 16.00 22.65 5.63
CA PHE A 47 16.46 21.29 5.35
C PHE A 47 16.42 21.00 3.85
N VAL A 48 17.24 20.08 3.40
CA VAL A 48 17.31 19.67 1.99
C VAL A 48 15.95 19.15 1.52
N GLY A 49 15.41 19.74 0.45
CA GLY A 49 14.12 19.36 -0.14
C GLY A 49 12.90 20.04 0.49
N LYS A 50 13.07 21.03 1.40
CA LYS A 50 11.96 21.75 2.03
C LYS A 50 11.02 22.36 1.01
N ASP A 51 11.53 23.09 0.01
CA ASP A 51 10.72 23.77 -1.00
C ASP A 51 9.90 22.77 -1.81
N ALA A 52 10.51 21.65 -2.24
CA ALA A 52 9.82 20.58 -2.94
C ALA A 52 8.73 19.95 -2.08
N TYR A 53 9.00 19.71 -0.79
CA TYR A 53 8.02 19.16 0.15
C TYR A 53 6.83 20.12 0.36
N VAL A 54 7.10 21.42 0.56
CA VAL A 54 6.05 22.43 0.71
C VAL A 54 5.19 22.52 -0.55
N LYS A 55 5.83 22.50 -1.73
CA LYS A 55 5.12 22.49 -3.01
C LYS A 55 4.21 21.27 -3.14
N HIS A 56 4.73 20.07 -2.90
CA HIS A 56 3.92 18.83 -2.99
C HIS A 56 2.77 18.80 -1.99
N ARG A 57 2.91 19.44 -0.82
CA ARG A 57 1.81 19.55 0.15
C ARG A 57 0.68 20.47 -0.29
N ALA A 58 0.98 21.44 -1.15
CA ALA A 58 -0.01 22.39 -1.67
C ALA A 58 -0.73 21.88 -2.93
N GLU A 59 -0.21 20.81 -3.53
CA GLU A 59 -0.76 20.21 -4.74
C GLU A 59 -1.60 18.96 -4.39
N GLU A 60 -2.60 18.66 -5.20
CA GLU A 60 -3.33 17.40 -5.12
C GLU A 60 -2.40 16.23 -5.51
N PRO A 61 -2.34 15.16 -4.72
CA PRO A 61 -1.51 14.01 -5.05
C PRO A 61 -2.04 13.31 -6.30
N MET A 62 -1.15 12.92 -7.20
CA MET A 62 -1.50 12.21 -8.44
C MET A 62 -1.67 10.70 -8.22
N SER A 63 -1.14 10.19 -7.13
CA SER A 63 -1.36 8.84 -6.62
C SER A 63 -1.36 8.86 -5.10
N ILE A 64 -2.05 7.93 -4.49
CA ILE A 64 -2.12 7.80 -3.03
C ILE A 64 -1.81 6.36 -2.66
N LEU A 65 -0.86 6.17 -1.74
CA LEU A 65 -0.56 4.84 -1.22
C LEU A 65 -1.75 4.30 -0.42
N CYS A 66 -2.19 3.11 -0.79
CA CYS A 66 -3.30 2.40 -0.17
C CYS A 66 -2.86 1.01 0.29
N SER A 67 -3.51 0.51 1.35
CA SER A 67 -3.45 -0.90 1.72
C SER A 67 -4.74 -1.59 1.29
N LEU A 68 -4.63 -2.74 0.63
CA LEU A 68 -5.75 -3.52 0.12
C LEU A 68 -5.73 -4.92 0.75
N PHE A 69 -6.91 -5.51 0.93
CA PHE A 69 -7.06 -6.93 1.24
C PHE A 69 -7.33 -7.71 -0.05
N ILE A 70 -6.74 -8.88 -0.20
CA ILE A 70 -7.24 -9.87 -1.15
C ILE A 70 -8.47 -10.53 -0.54
N ASP A 71 -9.59 -10.46 -1.25
CA ASP A 71 -10.88 -10.97 -0.77
C ASP A 71 -11.01 -12.47 -1.02
N ASP A 72 -10.54 -12.94 -2.19
CA ASP A 72 -10.47 -14.35 -2.52
C ASP A 72 -9.16 -14.67 -3.24
N HIS A 73 -8.49 -15.68 -2.74
CA HIS A 73 -7.22 -16.20 -3.28
C HIS A 73 -7.42 -17.31 -4.30
N THR A 74 -8.65 -17.71 -4.59
CA THR A 74 -8.93 -18.88 -5.40
C THR A 74 -8.75 -18.54 -6.88
N SER A 75 -7.84 -19.26 -7.54
CA SER A 75 -7.61 -19.16 -8.96
C SER A 75 -8.76 -19.79 -9.77
N SER A 76 -8.78 -19.57 -11.08
CA SER A 76 -9.69 -20.24 -12.01
C SER A 76 -9.59 -21.76 -11.99
N THR A 77 -8.43 -22.30 -11.55
CA THR A 77 -8.20 -23.75 -11.38
C THR A 77 -8.52 -24.29 -9.98
N GLY A 78 -9.02 -23.44 -9.08
CA GLY A 78 -9.35 -23.80 -7.70
C GLY A 78 -8.17 -23.81 -6.72
N GLU A 79 -6.98 -23.47 -7.18
CA GLU A 79 -5.78 -23.38 -6.33
C GLU A 79 -5.70 -22.04 -5.60
N LYS A 80 -5.09 -22.03 -4.43
CA LYS A 80 -4.83 -20.79 -3.70
C LYS A 80 -3.59 -20.08 -4.24
N ARG A 81 -3.72 -18.80 -4.55
CA ARG A 81 -2.69 -17.93 -5.08
C ARG A 81 -2.37 -16.80 -4.09
N TYR A 82 -1.10 -16.52 -3.90
CA TYR A 82 -0.61 -15.51 -2.95
C TYR A 82 0.37 -14.57 -3.67
N PRO A 83 -0.09 -13.42 -4.17
CA PRO A 83 0.78 -12.41 -4.78
C PRO A 83 1.92 -12.00 -3.84
N LEU A 84 3.09 -11.74 -4.41
CA LEU A 84 4.33 -11.46 -3.65
C LEU A 84 4.81 -10.01 -3.79
N GLY A 85 4.29 -9.28 -4.77
CA GLY A 85 4.68 -7.94 -5.16
C GLY A 85 4.97 -7.85 -6.66
N TRP A 86 4.87 -6.64 -7.22
CA TRP A 86 5.06 -6.30 -8.64
C TRP A 86 3.90 -6.70 -9.56
N GLU A 87 2.88 -7.38 -9.07
CA GLU A 87 1.70 -7.72 -9.85
C GLU A 87 0.85 -6.47 -10.14
N PRO A 88 0.28 -6.32 -11.35
CA PRO A 88 -0.61 -5.21 -11.69
C PRO A 88 -1.87 -5.18 -10.80
N VAL A 89 -2.22 -3.99 -10.32
CA VAL A 89 -3.53 -3.71 -9.73
C VAL A 89 -4.39 -3.07 -10.82
N VAL A 90 -5.56 -3.64 -11.04
CA VAL A 90 -6.46 -3.31 -12.15
C VAL A 90 -7.90 -3.13 -11.64
N THR A 91 -8.79 -2.61 -12.49
CA THR A 91 -10.23 -2.66 -12.20
C THR A 91 -10.73 -4.11 -12.19
N ARG A 92 -11.95 -4.34 -11.73
CA ARG A 92 -12.59 -5.68 -11.79
C ARG A 92 -12.67 -6.22 -13.23
N GLU A 93 -12.80 -5.35 -14.20
CA GLU A 93 -12.87 -5.65 -15.63
C GLU A 93 -11.50 -5.92 -16.26
N GLY A 94 -10.40 -5.53 -15.56
CA GLY A 94 -9.02 -5.73 -15.99
C GLY A 94 -8.42 -4.49 -16.67
N GLU A 95 -9.01 -3.32 -16.48
CA GLU A 95 -8.44 -2.08 -16.99
C GLU A 95 -7.29 -1.61 -16.11
N LEU A 96 -6.22 -1.12 -16.74
CA LEU A 96 -5.06 -0.60 -16.04
C LEU A 96 -5.40 0.70 -15.31
N LEU A 97 -5.00 0.78 -14.05
CA LEU A 97 -5.04 2.01 -13.28
C LEU A 97 -3.79 2.83 -13.57
N ILE A 98 -3.96 3.99 -14.18
CA ILE A 98 -2.87 4.87 -14.61
C ILE A 98 -3.12 6.26 -14.05
N ASP A 99 -2.16 6.81 -13.32
CA ASP A 99 -2.26 8.16 -12.77
C ASP A 99 -1.94 9.26 -13.80
N ALA A 100 -2.11 10.50 -13.40
CA ALA A 100 -1.90 11.66 -14.27
C ALA A 100 -0.43 11.84 -14.75
N LYS A 101 0.53 11.13 -14.14
CA LYS A 101 1.93 11.06 -14.60
C LYS A 101 2.21 9.86 -15.53
N GLY A 102 1.19 9.05 -15.81
CA GLY A 102 1.34 7.82 -16.61
C GLY A 102 1.91 6.63 -15.84
N ARG A 103 1.98 6.69 -14.49
CA ARG A 103 2.45 5.58 -13.65
C ARG A 103 1.32 4.57 -13.46
N ARG A 104 1.64 3.30 -13.64
CA ARG A 104 0.69 2.19 -13.47
C ARG A 104 0.65 1.73 -12.02
N SER A 105 -0.55 1.39 -11.54
CA SER A 105 -0.70 0.78 -10.22
C SER A 105 -0.23 -0.69 -10.24
N PHE A 106 0.55 -1.05 -9.24
CA PHE A 106 1.01 -2.42 -9.01
C PHE A 106 1.19 -2.67 -7.50
N ALA A 107 1.31 -3.92 -7.10
CA ALA A 107 1.63 -4.27 -5.73
C ALA A 107 3.07 -3.90 -5.41
N ASN A 108 3.31 -2.78 -4.74
CA ASN A 108 4.64 -2.39 -4.25
C ASN A 108 5.14 -3.39 -3.21
N SER A 109 4.23 -3.90 -2.40
CA SER A 109 4.47 -4.99 -1.46
C SER A 109 3.22 -5.83 -1.32
N ALA A 110 3.41 -7.12 -1.09
CA ALA A 110 2.35 -8.05 -0.75
C ALA A 110 2.82 -9.04 0.33
N GLY A 111 1.91 -9.52 1.14
CA GLY A 111 2.24 -10.51 2.16
C GLY A 111 1.08 -10.84 3.09
N SER A 112 1.23 -11.96 3.79
CA SER A 112 0.25 -12.39 4.78
C SER A 112 0.24 -11.46 5.98
N ALA A 113 -0.94 -11.20 6.51
CA ALA A 113 -1.20 -10.43 7.73
C ALA A 113 -1.92 -11.34 8.74
N PRO A 114 -1.17 -12.18 9.46
CA PRO A 114 -1.77 -13.21 10.32
C PRO A 114 -2.57 -12.61 11.48
N SER A 115 -2.22 -11.42 11.98
CA SER A 115 -3.00 -10.73 13.03
C SER A 115 -4.39 -10.32 12.53
N LEU A 116 -4.54 -10.15 11.23
CA LEU A 116 -5.80 -9.75 10.57
C LEU A 116 -6.49 -10.94 9.87
N GLY A 117 -5.82 -12.08 9.76
CA GLY A 117 -6.32 -13.23 9.00
C GLY A 117 -6.48 -12.95 7.50
N LYS A 118 -5.68 -12.02 6.94
CA LYS A 118 -5.78 -11.52 5.57
C LYS A 118 -4.44 -11.58 4.84
N HIS A 119 -4.49 -11.46 3.52
CA HIS A 119 -3.32 -11.12 2.71
C HIS A 119 -3.42 -9.66 2.30
N LEU A 120 -2.35 -8.90 2.56
CA LEU A 120 -2.27 -7.47 2.31
C LEU A 120 -1.45 -7.18 1.06
N ILE A 121 -1.87 -6.12 0.39
CA ILE A 121 -1.13 -5.47 -0.69
C ILE A 121 -0.98 -3.99 -0.33
N MET A 122 0.16 -3.40 -0.60
CA MET A 122 0.34 -1.96 -0.64
C MET A 122 0.54 -1.52 -2.10
N SER A 123 -0.26 -0.57 -2.55
CA SER A 123 -0.22 -0.06 -3.93
C SER A 123 -0.51 1.43 -3.97
N TYR A 124 0.15 2.14 -4.88
CA TYR A 124 -0.23 3.49 -5.25
C TYR A 124 -1.39 3.44 -6.22
N LEU A 125 -2.47 4.15 -5.89
CA LEU A 125 -3.68 4.23 -6.71
C LEU A 125 -3.95 5.67 -7.14
N PRO A 126 -4.47 5.91 -8.35
CA PRO A 126 -5.01 7.21 -8.72
C PRO A 126 -6.09 7.65 -7.72
N PRO A 127 -6.26 8.96 -7.45
CA PRO A 127 -7.14 9.48 -6.39
C PRO A 127 -8.60 9.01 -6.49
N GLU A 128 -9.12 8.81 -7.70
CA GLU A 128 -10.48 8.32 -7.94
C GLU A 128 -10.71 6.90 -7.40
N TYR A 129 -9.67 6.06 -7.37
CA TYR A 129 -9.70 4.70 -6.84
C TYR A 129 -9.22 4.60 -5.40
N ALA A 130 -8.55 5.61 -4.88
CA ALA A 130 -7.99 5.66 -3.53
C ALA A 130 -9.07 5.97 -2.47
N LYS A 131 -10.09 5.12 -2.37
CA LYS A 131 -11.20 5.25 -1.41
C LYS A 131 -11.42 3.92 -0.71
N VAL A 132 -11.61 3.95 0.60
CA VAL A 132 -11.93 2.74 1.38
C VAL A 132 -13.20 2.09 0.81
N GLY A 133 -13.15 0.79 0.59
CA GLY A 133 -14.23 0.01 0.00
C GLY A 133 -14.21 -0.06 -1.53
N THR A 134 -13.27 0.62 -2.21
CA THR A 134 -13.13 0.48 -3.67
C THR A 134 -12.73 -0.96 -4.01
N GLU A 135 -13.53 -1.60 -4.86
CA GLU A 135 -13.30 -2.95 -5.34
C GLU A 135 -12.42 -2.93 -6.59
N LEU A 136 -11.34 -3.70 -6.54
CA LEU A 136 -10.34 -3.82 -7.59
C LEU A 136 -9.97 -5.29 -7.78
N ALA A 137 -8.97 -5.56 -8.61
CA ALA A 137 -8.38 -6.88 -8.75
C ALA A 137 -6.86 -6.78 -8.87
N ILE A 138 -6.17 -7.86 -8.52
CA ILE A 138 -4.75 -8.02 -8.79
C ILE A 138 -4.56 -9.13 -9.82
N GLU A 139 -3.81 -8.87 -10.88
CA GLU A 139 -3.51 -9.88 -11.89
C GLU A 139 -2.28 -10.70 -11.47
N TYR A 140 -2.48 -11.98 -11.29
CA TYR A 140 -1.42 -12.89 -10.88
C TYR A 140 -1.54 -14.24 -11.58
N MET A 141 -0.50 -14.63 -12.31
CA MET A 141 -0.42 -15.91 -13.05
C MET A 141 -1.63 -16.18 -13.96
N GLY A 142 -2.15 -15.14 -14.62
CA GLY A 142 -3.28 -15.23 -15.54
C GLY A 142 -4.67 -15.19 -14.88
N ASP A 143 -4.73 -15.14 -13.55
CA ASP A 143 -5.96 -14.97 -12.79
C ASP A 143 -6.13 -13.51 -12.33
N ARG A 144 -7.37 -13.08 -12.11
CA ARG A 144 -7.71 -11.81 -11.45
C ARG A 144 -8.29 -12.13 -10.08
N LEU A 145 -7.46 -11.90 -9.06
CA LEU A 145 -7.87 -12.10 -7.68
C LEU A 145 -8.54 -10.82 -7.15
N PRO A 146 -9.78 -10.91 -6.66
CA PRO A 146 -10.49 -9.75 -6.16
C PRO A 146 -9.81 -9.17 -4.92
N CYS A 147 -9.72 -7.85 -4.87
CA CYS A 147 -9.19 -7.12 -3.72
C CYS A 147 -9.97 -5.86 -3.44
N THR A 148 -9.94 -5.40 -2.19
CA THR A 148 -10.66 -4.21 -1.73
C THR A 148 -9.73 -3.26 -1.00
N VAL A 149 -9.84 -1.97 -1.27
CA VAL A 149 -9.11 -0.92 -0.55
C VAL A 149 -9.56 -0.89 0.90
N ALA A 150 -8.66 -1.21 1.82
CA ALA A 150 -8.91 -1.26 3.26
C ALA A 150 -8.53 0.03 3.96
N VAL A 151 -7.42 0.65 3.56
CA VAL A 151 -6.92 1.92 4.14
C VAL A 151 -6.29 2.77 3.05
N VAL A 152 -6.52 4.08 3.17
CA VAL A 152 -5.89 5.12 2.36
C VAL A 152 -4.85 5.85 3.21
N GLY A 153 -3.64 5.99 2.70
CA GLY A 153 -2.55 6.68 3.39
C GLY A 153 -1.86 5.81 4.45
N SER A 154 -1.56 6.40 5.61
CA SER A 154 -0.63 5.83 6.60
C SER A 154 -1.27 5.17 7.82
N LYS A 155 -2.59 5.14 7.91
CA LYS A 155 -3.24 4.55 9.09
C LYS A 155 -2.99 3.04 9.17
N PRO A 156 -2.48 2.51 10.30
CA PRO A 156 -2.29 1.07 10.45
C PRO A 156 -3.61 0.31 10.47
N LEU A 157 -3.61 -0.88 9.88
CA LEU A 157 -4.74 -1.81 9.95
C LEU A 157 -4.77 -2.55 11.29
N PHE A 158 -3.58 -2.89 11.82
CA PHE A 158 -3.44 -3.56 13.10
C PHE A 158 -2.96 -2.57 14.17
N ASP A 159 -3.64 -2.57 15.32
CA ASP A 159 -3.30 -1.75 16.48
C ASP A 159 -3.05 -0.26 16.11
N PRO A 160 -4.06 0.42 15.53
CA PRO A 160 -3.88 1.77 14.97
C PRO A 160 -3.47 2.81 16.01
N GLU A 161 -3.84 2.62 17.26
CA GLU A 161 -3.52 3.54 18.37
C GLU A 161 -2.23 3.15 19.10
N ASN A 162 -1.53 2.10 18.65
CA ASN A 162 -0.30 1.58 19.25
C ASN A 162 -0.44 1.17 20.74
N GLU A 163 -1.60 0.70 21.14
CA GLU A 163 -1.85 0.29 22.53
C GLU A 163 -0.97 -0.89 22.94
N ARG A 164 -0.81 -1.87 22.05
CA ARG A 164 0.02 -3.06 22.30
C ARG A 164 1.52 -2.77 22.30
N VAL A 165 1.95 -1.72 21.61
CA VAL A 165 3.37 -1.33 21.58
C VAL A 165 3.75 -0.56 22.84
N ARG A 166 2.76 0.05 23.51
CA ARG A 166 2.93 0.87 24.72
C ARG A 166 2.66 0.12 26.02
N SER A 167 2.11 -1.08 25.92
CA SER A 167 1.80 -1.95 27.08
C SER A 167 3.01 -2.73 27.60
#